data_6259be5187bbd5f0996a33c6fa2d1ffa
#
_entry.id   6259be5187bbd5f0996a33c6fa2d1ffa
#
_cell.length_a   1.000
_cell.length_b   1.000
_cell.length_c   1.000
_cell.angle_alpha   90.00
_cell.angle_beta   90.00
_cell.angle_gamma   90.00
#
_symmetry.space_group_name_H-M   'P 1'
#
loop_
_entity.id
_entity.type
_entity.pdbx_description
1 polymer ?
#
loop_
_entity_poly.entity_id
_entity_poly.type
_entity_poly.pdbx_seq_one_letter_code
_entity_poly.pdbx_strand_id
1 'polypeptide(L)'
;MSENGVVNVLTVDVEDWFHILEVDGGYTREQWGGLESRVAANTDALLRDFADAGATATFFVVGWVAARHPDLVRRIAAAGHEVGSHSYWHEVIRGHTRDSLAADLAGSRKLLEDLCGRPVRGFRAPGGSITPATAWAFDVLVEQGFGYDSSLCPGVSSHGGYPSPFHGPHRVRCRAGELAELPSSTVALAGRRVPYAGGGYLRLFPYALIRGCIRLDNREGRPANVYVHPREVDPDQPRMALPWKRRFKYYVGLRSTRAKMRALLREHRFTSAADWLDRHAGEIADRVLDVREVVAAHAPSPPLAPPPPPPSP
;
A
#
# COMPACT_ATOMS: atom_id res chain seq x y z
N MET A 1 -3.51 -26.13 10.26
CA MET A 1 -3.86 -25.39 11.49
C MET A 1 -2.76 -24.39 11.74
N SER A 2 -3.06 -23.08 11.83
CA SER A 2 -2.06 -22.02 12.10
C SER A 2 -1.45 -22.25 13.48
N GLU A 3 -0.12 -22.27 13.55
CA GLU A 3 0.64 -22.67 14.73
C GLU A 3 0.46 -21.79 15.98
N ASN A 4 -0.34 -20.74 16.04
CA ASN A 4 -0.57 -19.95 17.27
C ASN A 4 -1.83 -19.07 17.23
N GLY A 5 -2.80 -19.33 16.35
CA GLY A 5 -4.04 -18.54 16.33
C GLY A 5 -3.87 -17.10 15.81
N VAL A 6 -2.67 -16.68 15.43
CA VAL A 6 -2.40 -15.32 14.94
C VAL A 6 -3.15 -15.08 13.63
N VAL A 7 -3.89 -13.97 13.57
CA VAL A 7 -4.57 -13.50 12.39
C VAL A 7 -3.67 -12.49 11.67
N ASN A 8 -3.35 -12.75 10.41
CA ASN A 8 -2.53 -11.89 9.56
C ASN A 8 -3.37 -10.83 8.86
N VAL A 9 -2.73 -9.81 8.33
CA VAL A 9 -3.39 -8.75 7.55
C VAL A 9 -3.24 -9.05 6.07
N LEU A 10 -4.34 -8.91 5.32
CA LEU A 10 -4.37 -9.05 3.88
C LEU A 10 -4.78 -7.72 3.24
N THR A 11 -4.00 -7.28 2.26
CA THR A 11 -4.27 -6.03 1.57
C THR A 11 -4.11 -6.17 0.06
N VAL A 12 -4.84 -5.34 -0.68
CA VAL A 12 -4.79 -5.27 -2.15
C VAL A 12 -4.61 -3.83 -2.56
N ASP A 13 -3.56 -3.54 -3.32
CA ASP A 13 -3.38 -2.22 -3.92
C ASP A 13 -4.05 -2.23 -5.29
N VAL A 14 -5.25 -1.61 -5.36
CA VAL A 14 -6.13 -1.67 -6.54
C VAL A 14 -5.66 -0.65 -7.56
N GLU A 15 -4.69 -1.07 -8.34
CA GLU A 15 -4.10 -0.36 -9.47
C GLU A 15 -4.12 -1.20 -10.75
N ASP A 16 -4.12 -0.56 -11.91
CA ASP A 16 -4.03 -1.26 -13.18
C ASP A 16 -2.57 -1.56 -13.55
N TRP A 17 -2.36 -2.42 -14.53
CA TRP A 17 -1.04 -2.86 -14.99
C TRP A 17 -0.13 -1.72 -15.48
N PHE A 18 -0.70 -0.59 -15.86
CA PHE A 18 0.02 0.59 -16.35
C PHE A 18 0.33 1.63 -15.27
N HIS A 19 -0.18 1.51 -14.03
CA HIS A 19 0.14 2.38 -12.90
C HIS A 19 1.52 2.08 -12.32
N ILE A 20 2.54 1.96 -13.18
CA ILE A 20 3.91 1.66 -12.76
C ILE A 20 4.64 2.96 -12.44
N LEU A 21 5.18 3.01 -11.22
CA LEU A 21 5.88 4.20 -10.72
C LEU A 21 7.27 4.37 -11.33
N GLU A 22 7.58 5.60 -11.75
CA GLU A 22 8.93 6.07 -12.06
C GLU A 22 9.72 5.18 -13.01
N VAL A 23 9.09 4.82 -14.11
CA VAL A 23 9.71 3.96 -15.12
C VAL A 23 9.83 4.72 -16.44
N ASP A 24 11.04 4.81 -16.96
CA ASP A 24 11.28 5.26 -18.33
C ASP A 24 10.51 4.36 -19.30
N GLY A 25 9.70 4.96 -20.17
CA GLY A 25 8.78 4.24 -21.04
C GLY A 25 7.47 3.80 -20.38
N GLY A 26 7.18 4.30 -19.17
CA GLY A 26 5.86 4.22 -18.54
C GLY A 26 4.83 5.11 -19.22
N TYR A 27 3.55 4.86 -18.94
CA TYR A 27 2.46 5.68 -19.46
C TYR A 27 2.21 6.90 -18.57
N THR A 28 1.94 8.06 -19.21
CA THR A 28 1.53 9.29 -18.50
C THR A 28 0.05 9.22 -18.14
N ARG A 29 -0.40 10.09 -17.23
CA ARG A 29 -1.81 10.15 -16.79
C ARG A 29 -2.77 10.39 -17.96
N GLU A 30 -2.38 11.21 -18.92
CA GLU A 30 -3.17 11.53 -20.11
C GLU A 30 -3.38 10.29 -20.99
N GLN A 31 -2.44 9.37 -20.98
CA GLN A 31 -2.50 8.14 -21.77
C GLN A 31 -3.35 7.05 -21.12
N TRP A 32 -3.50 7.06 -19.77
CA TRP A 32 -4.21 6.00 -19.06
C TRP A 32 -5.63 5.75 -19.58
N GLY A 33 -6.32 6.84 -19.96
CA GLY A 33 -7.69 6.76 -20.48
C GLY A 33 -7.87 5.97 -21.76
N GLY A 34 -6.81 5.83 -22.57
CA GLY A 34 -6.79 5.08 -23.81
C GLY A 34 -6.32 3.62 -23.69
N LEU A 35 -5.86 3.20 -22.50
CA LEU A 35 -5.35 1.85 -22.28
C LEU A 35 -6.45 0.87 -21.90
N GLU A 36 -6.29 -0.40 -22.31
CA GLU A 36 -7.17 -1.48 -21.86
C GLU A 36 -7.03 -1.69 -20.36
N SER A 37 -8.09 -1.39 -19.62
CA SER A 37 -8.12 -1.62 -18.17
C SER A 37 -8.42 -3.09 -17.88
N ARG A 38 -7.64 -3.68 -16.97
CA ARG A 38 -7.81 -5.05 -16.50
C ARG A 38 -8.06 -5.13 -14.99
N VAL A 39 -8.03 -3.99 -14.30
CA VAL A 39 -8.12 -3.92 -12.85
C VAL A 39 -9.42 -4.53 -12.32
N ALA A 40 -10.55 -4.28 -12.98
CA ALA A 40 -11.84 -4.79 -12.51
C ALA A 40 -11.92 -6.33 -12.57
N ALA A 41 -11.60 -6.93 -13.72
CA ALA A 41 -11.61 -8.38 -13.88
C ALA A 41 -10.64 -9.11 -12.96
N ASN A 42 -9.44 -8.53 -12.78
CA ASN A 42 -8.40 -9.09 -11.93
C ASN A 42 -8.76 -8.95 -10.44
N THR A 43 -9.38 -7.83 -10.03
CA THR A 43 -9.89 -7.66 -8.67
C THR A 43 -11.03 -8.62 -8.37
N ASP A 44 -11.96 -8.81 -9.32
CA ASP A 44 -13.04 -9.80 -9.18
C ASP A 44 -12.49 -11.23 -9.03
N ALA A 45 -11.35 -11.55 -9.66
CA ALA A 45 -10.69 -12.84 -9.46
C ALA A 45 -10.12 -12.99 -8.02
N LEU A 46 -9.57 -11.91 -7.43
CA LEU A 46 -9.13 -11.91 -6.02
C LEU A 46 -10.32 -11.99 -5.06
N LEU A 47 -11.41 -11.25 -5.32
CA LEU A 47 -12.63 -11.31 -4.50
C LEU A 47 -13.17 -12.75 -4.41
N ARG A 48 -13.20 -13.48 -5.54
CA ARG A 48 -13.59 -14.91 -5.53
C ARG A 48 -12.64 -15.77 -4.70
N ASP A 49 -11.31 -15.58 -4.86
CA ASP A 49 -10.32 -16.36 -4.11
C ASP A 49 -10.42 -16.09 -2.60
N PHE A 50 -10.75 -14.86 -2.19
CA PHE A 50 -10.93 -14.49 -0.78
C PHE A 50 -12.25 -15.03 -0.22
N ALA A 51 -13.33 -14.97 -0.98
CA ALA A 51 -14.62 -15.56 -0.60
C ALA A 51 -14.51 -17.07 -0.40
N ASP A 52 -13.84 -17.79 -1.31
CA ASP A 52 -13.61 -19.24 -1.21
C ASP A 52 -12.82 -19.62 0.05
N ALA A 53 -11.99 -18.69 0.56
CA ALA A 53 -11.18 -18.89 1.77
C ALA A 53 -11.84 -18.33 3.04
N GLY A 54 -12.98 -17.64 2.95
CA GLY A 54 -13.59 -16.93 4.08
C GLY A 54 -12.69 -15.80 4.65
N ALA A 55 -11.84 -15.20 3.83
CA ALA A 55 -10.91 -14.16 4.24
C ALA A 55 -11.45 -12.77 3.92
N THR A 56 -11.24 -11.81 4.81
CA THR A 56 -11.45 -10.39 4.54
C THR A 56 -10.12 -9.68 4.29
N ALA A 57 -10.15 -8.56 3.59
CA ALA A 57 -8.97 -7.80 3.21
C ALA A 57 -9.28 -6.30 3.17
N THR A 58 -8.21 -5.48 3.18
CA THR A 58 -8.30 -4.06 2.85
C THR A 58 -7.90 -3.84 1.39
N PHE A 59 -8.74 -3.15 0.65
CA PHE A 59 -8.47 -2.75 -0.73
C PHE A 59 -8.12 -1.26 -0.75
N PHE A 60 -6.85 -0.95 -0.89
CA PHE A 60 -6.37 0.42 -1.10
C PHE A 60 -6.58 0.79 -2.56
N VAL A 61 -7.56 1.62 -2.82
CA VAL A 61 -8.02 1.91 -4.19
C VAL A 61 -7.47 3.25 -4.66
N VAL A 62 -6.87 3.27 -5.84
CA VAL A 62 -6.49 4.50 -6.54
C VAL A 62 -7.74 5.27 -6.93
N GLY A 63 -7.83 6.57 -6.59
CA GLY A 63 -9.01 7.41 -6.86
C GLY A 63 -9.37 7.44 -8.34
N TRP A 64 -8.39 7.52 -9.24
CA TRP A 64 -8.61 7.44 -10.69
C TRP A 64 -9.29 6.11 -11.11
N VAL A 65 -8.89 4.99 -10.49
CA VAL A 65 -9.54 3.69 -10.74
C VAL A 65 -10.98 3.71 -10.22
N ALA A 66 -11.21 4.27 -9.03
CA ALA A 66 -12.54 4.38 -8.44
C ALA A 66 -13.48 5.24 -9.31
N ALA A 67 -13.00 6.36 -9.83
CA ALA A 67 -13.76 7.23 -10.73
C ALA A 67 -14.16 6.52 -12.04
N ARG A 68 -13.30 5.67 -12.55
CA ARG A 68 -13.51 4.95 -13.81
C ARG A 68 -14.28 3.65 -13.66
N HIS A 69 -14.18 3.02 -12.50
CA HIS A 69 -14.79 1.74 -12.16
C HIS A 69 -15.58 1.82 -10.84
N PRO A 70 -16.59 2.72 -10.72
CA PRO A 70 -17.30 2.93 -9.45
C PRO A 70 -17.97 1.65 -8.94
N ASP A 71 -18.47 0.80 -9.83
CA ASP A 71 -19.11 -0.46 -9.45
C ASP A 71 -18.11 -1.47 -8.87
N LEU A 72 -16.82 -1.38 -9.21
CA LEU A 72 -15.79 -2.20 -8.58
C LEU A 72 -15.69 -1.90 -7.09
N VAL A 73 -15.64 -0.60 -6.71
CA VAL A 73 -15.58 -0.19 -5.30
C VAL A 73 -16.81 -0.66 -4.54
N ARG A 74 -18.01 -0.53 -5.14
CA ARG A 74 -19.25 -1.02 -4.54
C ARG A 74 -19.22 -2.54 -4.31
N ARG A 75 -18.71 -3.32 -5.29
CA ARG A 75 -18.56 -4.78 -5.13
C ARG A 75 -17.58 -5.16 -4.02
N ILE A 76 -16.44 -4.47 -3.92
CA ILE A 76 -15.46 -4.68 -2.84
C ILE A 76 -16.15 -4.47 -1.47
N ALA A 77 -16.84 -3.35 -1.31
CA ALA A 77 -17.55 -3.02 -0.06
C ALA A 77 -18.70 -4.00 0.25
N ALA A 78 -19.51 -4.37 -0.78
CA ALA A 78 -20.62 -5.32 -0.66
C ALA A 78 -20.14 -6.74 -0.29
N ALA A 79 -18.93 -7.12 -0.70
CA ALA A 79 -18.31 -8.39 -0.33
C ALA A 79 -17.75 -8.40 1.12
N GLY A 80 -17.94 -7.32 1.89
CA GLY A 80 -17.52 -7.22 3.28
C GLY A 80 -16.05 -6.85 3.48
N HIS A 81 -15.37 -6.43 2.44
CA HIS A 81 -14.00 -5.96 2.53
C HIS A 81 -13.92 -4.49 2.93
N GLU A 82 -12.79 -4.09 3.50
CA GLU A 82 -12.48 -2.70 3.76
C GLU A 82 -12.00 -1.99 2.50
N VAL A 83 -12.43 -0.74 2.31
CA VAL A 83 -11.93 0.18 1.28
C VAL A 83 -11.03 1.21 1.95
N GLY A 84 -9.79 1.29 1.49
CA GLY A 84 -8.80 2.30 1.87
C GLY A 84 -8.38 3.15 0.67
N SER A 85 -7.68 4.26 0.91
CA SER A 85 -7.18 5.15 -0.14
C SER A 85 -5.75 4.78 -0.56
N HIS A 86 -5.51 4.75 -1.87
CA HIS A 86 -4.18 4.62 -2.47
C HIS A 86 -3.79 5.87 -3.25
N SER A 87 -4.05 7.08 -2.67
CA SER A 87 -3.99 8.38 -3.36
C SER A 87 -5.03 8.49 -4.50
N TYR A 88 -5.22 9.68 -5.05
CA TYR A 88 -6.10 9.85 -6.21
C TYR A 88 -5.36 9.54 -7.51
N TRP A 89 -4.13 10.03 -7.66
CA TRP A 89 -3.36 9.96 -8.90
C TRP A 89 -2.22 8.95 -8.90
N HIS A 90 -2.10 8.13 -7.86
CA HIS A 90 -1.03 7.14 -7.73
C HIS A 90 0.37 7.77 -7.88
N GLU A 91 0.60 8.90 -7.20
CA GLU A 91 1.87 9.60 -7.22
C GLU A 91 2.67 9.37 -5.92
N VAL A 92 3.99 9.25 -6.04
CA VAL A 92 4.87 9.10 -4.86
C VAL A 92 4.89 10.38 -4.02
N ILE A 93 4.99 10.25 -2.70
CA ILE A 93 4.86 11.38 -1.76
C ILE A 93 5.85 12.51 -2.05
N ARG A 94 7.07 12.22 -2.50
CA ARG A 94 8.06 13.25 -2.83
C ARG A 94 7.69 14.14 -4.03
N GLY A 95 6.71 13.74 -4.82
CA GLY A 95 6.16 14.54 -5.93
C GLY A 95 5.13 15.58 -5.47
N HIS A 96 4.74 15.55 -4.19
CA HIS A 96 3.74 16.43 -3.62
C HIS A 96 4.34 17.54 -2.75
N THR A 97 3.62 18.67 -2.71
CA THR A 97 3.66 19.62 -1.58
C THR A 97 2.61 19.19 -0.54
N ARG A 98 2.62 19.81 0.66
CA ARG A 98 1.57 19.55 1.66
C ARG A 98 0.16 19.82 1.10
N ASP A 99 -0.02 20.94 0.41
CA ASP A 99 -1.33 21.33 -0.16
C ASP A 99 -1.77 20.39 -1.28
N SER A 100 -0.87 20.00 -2.17
CA SER A 100 -1.22 19.07 -3.26
C SER A 100 -1.52 17.67 -2.74
N LEU A 101 -0.83 17.21 -1.69
CA LEU A 101 -1.14 15.94 -1.04
C LEU A 101 -2.50 16.02 -0.32
N ALA A 102 -2.76 17.11 0.40
CA ALA A 102 -4.05 17.30 1.07
C ALA A 102 -5.22 17.27 0.09
N ALA A 103 -5.09 17.94 -1.06
CA ALA A 103 -6.10 17.93 -2.12
C ALA A 103 -6.30 16.54 -2.75
N ASP A 104 -5.21 15.81 -3.02
CA ASP A 104 -5.24 14.43 -3.54
C ASP A 104 -5.97 13.50 -2.57
N LEU A 105 -5.59 13.54 -1.28
CA LEU A 105 -6.18 12.73 -0.23
C LEU A 105 -7.66 13.04 0.01
N ALA A 106 -8.02 14.33 0.08
CA ALA A 106 -9.41 14.74 0.25
C ALA A 106 -10.29 14.27 -0.92
N GLY A 107 -9.81 14.44 -2.16
CA GLY A 107 -10.52 13.99 -3.36
C GLY A 107 -10.68 12.48 -3.42
N SER A 108 -9.62 11.73 -3.12
CA SER A 108 -9.64 10.27 -3.08
C SER A 108 -10.59 9.76 -1.99
N ARG A 109 -10.44 10.26 -0.76
CA ARG A 109 -11.24 9.84 0.39
C ARG A 109 -12.73 10.10 0.15
N LYS A 110 -13.09 11.33 -0.27
CA LYS A 110 -14.49 11.68 -0.53
C LYS A 110 -15.11 10.76 -1.58
N LEU A 111 -14.44 10.54 -2.71
CA LEU A 111 -14.95 9.67 -3.77
C LEU A 111 -15.17 8.25 -3.26
N LEU A 112 -14.21 7.69 -2.54
CA LEU A 112 -14.30 6.32 -2.02
C LEU A 112 -15.40 6.18 -0.98
N GLU A 113 -15.58 7.15 -0.07
CA GLU A 113 -16.66 7.18 0.92
C GLU A 113 -18.04 7.27 0.25
N ASP A 114 -18.18 8.12 -0.77
CA ASP A 114 -19.42 8.24 -1.57
C ASP A 114 -19.79 6.91 -2.27
N LEU A 115 -18.78 6.13 -2.69
CA LEU A 115 -18.99 4.87 -3.40
C LEU A 115 -19.23 3.68 -2.47
N CYS A 116 -18.50 3.57 -1.37
CA CYS A 116 -18.60 2.42 -0.45
C CYS A 116 -19.63 2.62 0.65
N GLY A 117 -20.12 3.85 0.88
CA GLY A 117 -21.10 4.20 1.92
C GLY A 117 -20.57 4.06 3.34
N ARG A 118 -19.25 4.06 3.54
CA ARG A 118 -18.57 3.88 4.83
C ARG A 118 -17.37 4.81 4.94
N PRO A 119 -16.95 5.21 6.16
CA PRO A 119 -15.72 5.98 6.35
C PRO A 119 -14.49 5.25 5.82
N VAL A 120 -13.65 5.96 5.09
CA VAL A 120 -12.34 5.48 4.62
C VAL A 120 -11.28 5.87 5.64
N ARG A 121 -10.85 4.90 6.45
CA ARG A 121 -9.96 5.09 7.58
C ARG A 121 -8.49 4.90 7.25
N GLY A 122 -8.19 4.09 6.24
CA GLY A 122 -6.84 3.65 5.89
C GLY A 122 -6.28 4.34 4.67
N PHE A 123 -4.97 4.59 4.73
CA PHE A 123 -4.18 5.07 3.60
C PHE A 123 -2.98 4.17 3.34
N ARG A 124 -2.58 4.08 2.07
CA ARG A 124 -1.28 3.53 1.67
C ARG A 124 -0.69 4.42 0.59
N ALA A 125 0.52 4.91 0.81
CA ALA A 125 1.24 5.69 -0.20
C ALA A 125 1.67 4.82 -1.38
N PRO A 126 1.49 5.27 -2.63
CA PRO A 126 2.01 4.59 -3.80
C PRO A 126 3.51 4.27 -3.67
N GLY A 127 3.86 3.00 -3.92
CA GLY A 127 5.23 2.50 -3.75
C GLY A 127 5.76 2.46 -2.32
N GLY A 128 4.91 2.66 -1.30
CA GLY A 128 5.35 2.78 0.09
C GLY A 128 6.31 3.96 0.27
N SER A 129 6.02 5.11 -0.36
CA SER A 129 6.96 6.20 -0.61
C SER A 129 7.10 7.21 0.55
N ILE A 130 6.59 6.90 1.76
CA ILE A 130 6.90 7.68 2.95
C ILE A 130 8.33 7.30 3.43
N THR A 131 9.18 8.32 3.49
CA THR A 131 10.59 8.24 3.89
C THR A 131 10.85 9.27 4.99
N PRO A 132 12.02 9.29 5.66
CA PRO A 132 12.35 10.38 6.58
C PRO A 132 12.18 11.77 5.96
N ALA A 133 12.56 11.96 4.69
CA ALA A 133 12.42 13.24 3.99
C ALA A 133 10.96 13.64 3.70
N THR A 134 10.04 12.68 3.68
CA THR A 134 8.62 12.90 3.41
C THR A 134 7.73 12.59 4.63
N ALA A 135 8.32 12.45 5.82
CA ALA A 135 7.59 12.15 7.06
C ALA A 135 6.51 13.20 7.42
N TRP A 136 6.60 14.41 6.86
CA TRP A 136 5.55 15.44 6.95
C TRP A 136 4.19 14.97 6.40
N ALA A 137 4.17 13.92 5.58
CA ALA A 137 2.93 13.34 5.07
C ALA A 137 2.04 12.78 6.19
N PHE A 138 2.62 12.33 7.31
CA PHE A 138 1.84 11.88 8.47
C PHE A 138 0.99 13.00 9.07
N ASP A 139 1.52 14.24 9.12
CA ASP A 139 0.71 15.39 9.56
C ASP A 139 -0.51 15.56 8.64
N VAL A 140 -0.31 15.52 7.33
CA VAL A 140 -1.39 15.67 6.34
C VAL A 140 -2.40 14.53 6.46
N LEU A 141 -1.96 13.29 6.67
CA LEU A 141 -2.87 12.15 6.87
C LEU A 141 -3.78 12.35 8.08
N VAL A 142 -3.23 12.80 9.21
CA VAL A 142 -4.01 13.10 10.42
C VAL A 142 -4.97 14.27 10.19
N GLU A 143 -4.50 15.35 9.56
CA GLU A 143 -5.30 16.54 9.21
C GLU A 143 -6.47 16.17 8.27
N GLN A 144 -6.24 15.22 7.35
CA GLN A 144 -7.28 14.69 6.45
C GLN A 144 -8.14 13.60 7.10
N GLY A 145 -7.93 13.29 8.39
CA GLY A 145 -8.76 12.39 9.20
C GLY A 145 -8.56 10.89 8.89
N PHE A 146 -7.40 10.48 8.39
CA PHE A 146 -7.05 9.06 8.31
C PHE A 146 -6.70 8.51 9.70
N GLY A 147 -7.23 7.34 10.03
CA GLY A 147 -6.99 6.66 11.30
C GLY A 147 -5.74 5.80 11.31
N TYR A 148 -5.30 5.33 10.15
CA TYR A 148 -4.08 4.54 10.01
C TYR A 148 -3.44 4.69 8.63
N ASP A 149 -2.13 4.40 8.60
CA ASP A 149 -1.30 4.28 7.40
C ASP A 149 -0.76 2.85 7.25
N SER A 150 -0.41 2.46 6.04
CA SER A 150 0.25 1.18 5.74
C SER A 150 1.35 1.37 4.69
N SER A 151 2.13 2.43 4.83
CA SER A 151 3.14 2.82 3.84
C SER A 151 4.56 2.47 4.24
N LEU A 152 4.86 2.36 5.55
CA LEU A 152 6.25 2.19 5.99
C LEU A 152 6.80 0.81 5.61
N CYS A 153 8.03 0.84 5.14
CA CYS A 153 8.84 -0.36 4.95
C CYS A 153 10.06 -0.27 5.87
N PRO A 154 10.12 -1.03 6.97
CA PRO A 154 11.28 -1.03 7.87
C PRO A 154 12.46 -1.83 7.26
N GLY A 155 12.76 -1.57 6.00
CA GLY A 155 13.77 -2.25 5.21
C GLY A 155 14.11 -1.49 3.94
N VAL A 156 14.82 -2.14 3.02
CA VAL A 156 15.19 -1.54 1.73
C VAL A 156 14.02 -1.66 0.75
N SER A 157 13.55 -0.52 0.25
CA SER A 157 12.51 -0.43 -0.78
C SER A 157 12.96 0.42 -1.97
N SER A 158 12.33 0.24 -3.13
CA SER A 158 12.67 1.00 -4.36
C SER A 158 12.26 2.47 -4.29
N HIS A 159 11.14 2.77 -3.62
CA HIS A 159 10.52 4.11 -3.60
C HIS A 159 10.34 4.64 -2.17
N GLY A 160 10.53 3.78 -1.17
CA GLY A 160 10.37 4.06 0.23
C GLY A 160 11.53 3.51 1.04
N GLY A 161 11.23 3.13 2.25
CA GLY A 161 12.18 2.67 3.25
C GLY A 161 12.28 3.69 4.36
N TYR A 162 11.94 3.23 5.56
CA TYR A 162 11.92 4.07 6.75
C TYR A 162 12.62 3.34 7.90
N PRO A 163 13.72 3.89 8.44
CA PRO A 163 14.36 3.33 9.63
C PRO A 163 13.36 3.35 10.79
N SER A 164 12.93 2.19 11.22
CA SER A 164 12.01 2.05 12.35
C SER A 164 12.52 0.99 13.30
N PRO A 165 12.45 1.21 14.62
CA PRO A 165 12.71 0.17 15.61
C PRO A 165 11.59 -0.89 15.60
N PHE A 166 10.43 -0.56 15.03
CA PHE A 166 9.27 -1.45 14.98
C PHE A 166 9.18 -2.15 13.62
N HIS A 167 9.00 -3.47 13.65
CA HIS A 167 8.88 -4.31 12.48
C HIS A 167 7.48 -4.91 12.31
N GLY A 168 6.57 -4.55 13.17
CA GLY A 168 5.15 -4.88 13.17
C GLY A 168 4.31 -3.63 13.45
N PRO A 169 3.00 -3.81 13.65
CA PRO A 169 2.09 -2.70 13.89
C PRO A 169 2.51 -1.85 15.09
N HIS A 170 2.39 -0.54 14.94
CA HIS A 170 2.77 0.46 15.94
C HIS A 170 2.00 1.77 15.73
N ARG A 171 2.21 2.74 16.59
CA ARG A 171 1.67 4.10 16.42
C ARG A 171 2.74 5.01 15.87
N VAL A 172 2.34 5.97 15.04
CA VAL A 172 3.18 7.08 14.61
C VAL A 172 2.66 8.35 15.25
N ARG A 173 3.54 9.05 15.96
CA ARG A 173 3.27 10.37 16.53
C ARG A 173 3.91 11.44 15.66
N CYS A 174 3.06 12.33 15.12
CA CYS A 174 3.47 13.47 14.32
C CYS A 174 3.00 14.79 14.98
N ARG A 175 3.19 15.93 14.35
CA ARG A 175 2.80 17.22 14.91
C ARG A 175 1.29 17.41 14.96
N ALA A 176 0.56 16.89 13.98
CA ALA A 176 -0.90 16.98 13.90
C ALA A 176 -1.63 15.99 14.82
N GLY A 177 -0.92 14.98 15.37
CA GLY A 177 -1.54 13.98 16.26
C GLY A 177 -0.89 12.60 16.12
N GLU A 178 -1.69 11.56 16.24
CA GLU A 178 -1.25 10.18 16.15
C GLU A 178 -2.17 9.37 15.21
N LEU A 179 -1.56 8.41 14.50
CA LEU A 179 -2.29 7.39 13.75
C LEU A 179 -1.60 6.02 13.94
N ALA A 180 -2.29 4.93 13.60
CA ALA A 180 -1.68 3.62 13.58
C ALA A 180 -0.88 3.42 12.29
N GLU A 181 0.16 2.57 12.36
CA GLU A 181 0.94 2.13 11.20
C GLU A 181 0.95 0.62 11.12
N LEU A 182 0.66 0.10 9.94
CA LEU A 182 0.77 -1.31 9.57
C LEU A 182 1.87 -1.46 8.52
N PRO A 183 3.14 -1.58 8.94
CA PRO A 183 4.25 -1.58 8.01
C PRO A 183 4.29 -2.83 7.14
N SER A 184 5.03 -2.77 6.03
CA SER A 184 5.35 -3.93 5.23
C SER A 184 6.12 -4.98 6.03
N SER A 185 5.73 -6.24 5.91
CA SER A 185 6.44 -7.35 6.57
C SER A 185 7.82 -7.58 5.98
N THR A 186 8.83 -7.62 6.87
CA THR A 186 10.23 -7.76 6.49
C THR A 186 10.92 -8.84 7.32
N VAL A 187 11.86 -9.55 6.73
CA VAL A 187 12.71 -10.54 7.40
C VAL A 187 14.16 -10.06 7.43
N ALA A 188 14.87 -10.37 8.50
CA ALA A 188 16.31 -10.12 8.58
C ALA A 188 17.07 -11.13 7.69
N LEU A 189 17.86 -10.63 6.75
CA LEU A 189 18.68 -11.41 5.86
C LEU A 189 20.05 -10.72 5.68
N ALA A 190 21.13 -11.40 6.07
CA ALA A 190 22.49 -10.87 5.96
C ALA A 190 22.67 -9.44 6.54
N GLY A 191 22.12 -9.19 7.72
CA GLY A 191 22.22 -7.88 8.40
C GLY A 191 21.32 -6.79 7.83
N ARG A 192 20.48 -7.09 6.84
CA ARG A 192 19.50 -6.15 6.26
C ARG A 192 18.09 -6.69 6.40
N ARG A 193 17.13 -5.79 6.42
CA ARG A 193 15.73 -6.20 6.38
C ARG A 193 15.22 -6.15 4.95
N VAL A 194 14.58 -7.25 4.53
CA VAL A 194 14.08 -7.44 3.16
C VAL A 194 12.57 -7.71 3.24
N PRO A 195 11.74 -6.98 2.49
CA PRO A 195 10.32 -7.32 2.36
C PRO A 195 10.15 -8.73 1.76
N TYR A 196 9.13 -9.46 2.23
CA TYR A 196 8.90 -10.82 1.73
C TYR A 196 7.44 -11.09 1.33
N ALA A 197 6.50 -10.29 1.83
CA ALA A 197 5.08 -10.65 1.88
C ALA A 197 4.22 -9.98 0.80
N GLY A 198 4.81 -9.37 -0.24
CA GLY A 198 3.97 -8.75 -1.26
C GLY A 198 4.70 -8.31 -2.51
N GLY A 199 3.94 -7.90 -3.51
CA GLY A 199 4.43 -7.35 -4.76
C GLY A 199 5.45 -8.25 -5.45
N GLY A 200 6.56 -7.65 -5.86
CA GLY A 200 7.65 -8.35 -6.53
C GLY A 200 8.26 -9.50 -5.74
N TYR A 201 8.28 -9.41 -4.42
CA TYR A 201 8.83 -10.45 -3.54
C TYR A 201 7.92 -11.67 -3.47
N LEU A 202 6.60 -11.49 -3.37
CA LEU A 202 5.62 -12.59 -3.44
C LEU A 202 5.74 -13.35 -4.77
N ARG A 203 5.99 -12.63 -5.87
CA ARG A 203 6.18 -13.23 -7.19
C ARG A 203 7.51 -13.99 -7.31
N LEU A 204 8.59 -13.38 -6.83
CA LEU A 204 9.97 -13.88 -6.99
C LEU A 204 10.29 -15.04 -6.05
N PHE A 205 9.93 -14.93 -4.77
CA PHE A 205 10.37 -15.88 -3.76
C PHE A 205 9.62 -17.21 -3.87
N PRO A 206 10.29 -18.35 -3.59
CA PRO A 206 9.63 -19.63 -3.44
C PRO A 206 8.57 -19.60 -2.35
N TYR A 207 7.46 -20.29 -2.56
CA TYR A 207 6.35 -20.36 -1.60
C TYR A 207 6.80 -20.78 -0.18
N ALA A 208 7.66 -21.79 -0.09
CA ALA A 208 8.17 -22.29 1.19
C ALA A 208 8.91 -21.22 2.00
N LEU A 209 9.65 -20.31 1.33
CA LEU A 209 10.32 -19.19 2.00
C LEU A 209 9.30 -18.18 2.55
N ILE A 210 8.32 -17.77 1.74
CA ILE A 210 7.26 -16.82 2.16
C ILE A 210 6.51 -17.39 3.36
N ARG A 211 6.08 -18.65 3.27
CA ARG A 211 5.40 -19.37 4.36
C ARG A 211 6.26 -19.41 5.63
N GLY A 212 7.55 -19.69 5.49
CA GLY A 212 8.49 -19.73 6.61
C GLY A 212 8.64 -18.38 7.30
N CYS A 213 8.70 -17.29 6.53
CA CYS A 213 8.76 -15.93 7.06
C CYS A 213 7.46 -15.54 7.80
N ILE A 214 6.28 -15.86 7.25
CA ILE A 214 4.99 -15.62 7.92
C ILE A 214 4.95 -16.37 9.26
N ARG A 215 5.36 -17.64 9.28
CA ARG A 215 5.42 -18.44 10.50
C ARG A 215 6.37 -17.84 11.54
N LEU A 216 7.51 -17.31 11.09
CA LEU A 216 8.47 -16.64 11.98
C LEU A 216 7.84 -15.40 12.63
N ASP A 217 7.23 -14.49 11.83
CA ASP A 217 6.53 -13.34 12.37
C ASP A 217 5.42 -13.75 13.35
N ASN A 218 4.63 -14.78 13.01
CA ASN A 218 3.55 -15.24 13.86
C ASN A 218 4.04 -15.87 15.18
N ARG A 219 5.20 -16.56 15.19
CA ARG A 219 5.83 -17.05 16.42
C ARG A 219 6.30 -15.95 17.34
N GLU A 220 6.67 -14.81 16.78
CA GLU A 220 7.05 -13.61 17.52
C GLU A 220 5.84 -12.74 17.89
N GLY A 221 4.61 -13.22 17.68
CA GLY A 221 3.38 -12.51 18.00
C GLY A 221 3.03 -11.37 17.04
N ARG A 222 3.71 -11.27 15.90
CA ARG A 222 3.44 -10.24 14.89
C ARG A 222 2.57 -10.79 13.77
N PRO A 223 1.56 -10.02 13.29
CA PRO A 223 0.86 -10.36 12.06
C PRO A 223 1.79 -10.10 10.85
N ALA A 224 1.75 -10.97 9.87
CA ALA A 224 2.26 -10.65 8.55
C ALA A 224 1.26 -9.75 7.82
N ASN A 225 1.75 -8.65 7.22
CA ASN A 225 0.98 -7.80 6.31
C ASN A 225 1.28 -8.25 4.88
N VAL A 226 0.39 -9.07 4.32
CA VAL A 226 0.51 -9.62 2.97
C VAL A 226 -0.23 -8.73 1.99
N TYR A 227 0.43 -8.32 0.90
CA TYR A 227 -0.22 -7.50 -0.13
C TYR A 227 -0.03 -8.06 -1.54
N VAL A 228 -1.02 -7.79 -2.39
CA VAL A 228 -1.04 -8.18 -3.79
C VAL A 228 -1.68 -7.07 -4.63
N HIS A 229 -1.25 -6.97 -5.90
CA HIS A 229 -1.90 -6.09 -6.88
C HIS A 229 -2.78 -6.92 -7.82
N PRO A 230 -3.91 -6.41 -8.30
CA PRO A 230 -4.76 -7.13 -9.26
C PRO A 230 -3.99 -7.64 -10.48
N ARG A 231 -3.05 -6.85 -11.01
CA ARG A 231 -2.21 -7.24 -12.14
C ARG A 231 -1.33 -8.46 -11.88
N GLU A 232 -1.04 -8.80 -10.62
CA GLU A 232 -0.15 -9.91 -10.27
C GLU A 232 -0.81 -11.28 -10.41
N VAL A 233 -2.14 -11.32 -10.54
CA VAL A 233 -2.88 -12.55 -10.83
C VAL A 233 -3.25 -12.70 -12.31
N ASP A 234 -2.77 -11.78 -13.17
CA ASP A 234 -2.98 -11.76 -14.61
C ASP A 234 -1.66 -11.99 -15.35
N PRO A 235 -1.31 -13.23 -15.69
CA PRO A 235 -0.09 -13.53 -16.43
C PRO A 235 -0.12 -13.04 -17.88
N ASP A 236 -1.33 -12.77 -18.42
CA ASP A 236 -1.57 -12.40 -19.81
C ASP A 236 -1.79 -10.89 -19.99
N GLN A 237 -1.49 -10.09 -18.94
CA GLN A 237 -1.54 -8.64 -19.00
C GLN A 237 -0.65 -8.07 -20.12
N PRO A 238 -0.99 -6.92 -20.71
CA PRO A 238 -0.15 -6.26 -21.69
C PRO A 238 1.28 -6.03 -21.19
N ARG A 239 2.25 -6.12 -22.10
CA ARG A 239 3.67 -5.99 -21.76
C ARG A 239 4.19 -4.64 -22.21
N MET A 240 4.71 -3.85 -21.27
CA MET A 240 5.37 -2.58 -21.55
C MET A 240 6.79 -2.82 -22.12
N ALA A 241 7.24 -1.91 -22.96
CA ALA A 241 8.62 -1.88 -23.47
C ALA A 241 9.59 -1.36 -22.40
N LEU A 242 9.91 -2.18 -21.42
CA LEU A 242 10.77 -1.84 -20.29
C LEU A 242 12.20 -2.34 -20.50
N PRO A 243 13.23 -1.64 -19.96
CA PRO A 243 14.59 -2.15 -19.84
C PRO A 243 14.58 -3.54 -19.16
N TRP A 244 15.51 -4.45 -19.55
CA TRP A 244 15.46 -5.85 -19.15
C TRP A 244 15.39 -6.11 -17.63
N LYS A 245 16.12 -5.32 -16.80
CA LYS A 245 16.07 -5.44 -15.33
C LYS A 245 14.69 -5.10 -14.78
N ARG A 246 14.07 -4.02 -15.30
CA ARG A 246 12.71 -3.62 -14.95
C ARG A 246 11.70 -4.64 -15.43
N ARG A 247 11.83 -5.10 -16.68
CA ARG A 247 10.97 -6.15 -17.26
C ARG A 247 10.98 -7.42 -16.41
N PHE A 248 12.15 -7.89 -16.00
CA PHE A 248 12.27 -9.04 -15.09
C PHE A 248 11.51 -8.77 -13.78
N LYS A 249 11.80 -7.66 -13.10
CA LYS A 249 11.18 -7.30 -11.83
C LYS A 249 9.64 -7.24 -11.92
N TYR A 250 9.08 -6.74 -13.03
CA TYR A 250 7.64 -6.55 -13.17
C TYR A 250 6.89 -7.83 -13.59
N TYR A 251 7.52 -8.74 -14.29
CA TYR A 251 6.82 -9.88 -14.90
C TYR A 251 7.26 -11.25 -14.38
N VAL A 252 8.31 -11.31 -13.56
CA VAL A 252 8.76 -12.58 -12.96
C VAL A 252 7.65 -13.16 -12.09
N GLY A 253 7.40 -14.47 -12.21
CA GLY A 253 6.54 -15.23 -11.32
C GLY A 253 5.03 -15.01 -11.45
N LEU A 254 4.53 -14.17 -12.37
CA LEU A 254 3.09 -13.88 -12.54
C LEU A 254 2.23 -15.16 -12.62
N ARG A 255 2.66 -16.17 -13.39
CA ARG A 255 1.92 -17.43 -13.55
C ARG A 255 1.72 -18.21 -12.25
N SER A 256 2.60 -18.02 -11.27
CA SER A 256 2.57 -18.76 -9.99
C SER A 256 1.93 -17.96 -8.85
N THR A 257 1.73 -16.65 -8.99
CA THR A 257 1.31 -15.77 -7.89
C THR A 257 -0.05 -16.14 -7.34
N ARG A 258 -1.05 -16.34 -8.20
CA ARG A 258 -2.40 -16.71 -7.77
C ARG A 258 -2.43 -18.03 -7.03
N ALA A 259 -1.64 -19.02 -7.46
CA ALA A 259 -1.51 -20.31 -6.79
C ALA A 259 -0.86 -20.16 -5.40
N LYS A 260 0.17 -19.30 -5.29
CA LYS A 260 0.80 -18.98 -3.99
C LYS A 260 -0.20 -18.28 -3.05
N MET A 261 -0.95 -17.29 -3.53
CA MET A 261 -1.97 -16.61 -2.73
C MET A 261 -3.04 -17.59 -2.22
N ARG A 262 -3.58 -18.44 -3.07
CA ARG A 262 -4.53 -19.47 -2.66
C ARG A 262 -3.95 -20.45 -1.64
N ALA A 263 -2.66 -20.76 -1.73
CA ALA A 263 -1.99 -21.61 -0.75
C ALA A 263 -1.84 -20.89 0.60
N LEU A 264 -1.47 -19.60 0.61
CA LEU A 264 -1.41 -18.78 1.83
C LEU A 264 -2.78 -18.67 2.50
N LEU A 265 -3.83 -18.43 1.73
CA LEU A 265 -5.21 -18.34 2.22
C LEU A 265 -5.70 -19.64 2.89
N ARG A 266 -5.24 -20.81 2.42
CA ARG A 266 -5.56 -22.11 3.04
C ARG A 266 -4.79 -22.39 4.32
N GLU A 267 -3.54 -21.88 4.42
CA GLU A 267 -2.66 -22.23 5.55
C GLU A 267 -2.70 -21.19 6.68
N HIS A 268 -3.11 -19.96 6.40
CA HIS A 268 -3.12 -18.86 7.36
C HIS A 268 -4.48 -18.17 7.42
N ARG A 269 -4.78 -17.57 8.57
CA ARG A 269 -5.98 -16.73 8.74
C ARG A 269 -5.64 -15.30 8.40
N PHE A 270 -6.56 -14.63 7.69
CA PHE A 270 -6.41 -13.24 7.26
C PHE A 270 -7.64 -12.40 7.61
N THR A 271 -7.39 -11.13 7.88
CA THR A 271 -8.43 -10.11 8.07
C THR A 271 -8.00 -8.78 7.43
N SER A 272 -8.91 -7.81 7.38
CA SER A 272 -8.59 -6.44 6.94
C SER A 272 -7.70 -5.72 7.95
N ALA A 273 -7.06 -4.65 7.51
CA ALA A 273 -6.21 -3.80 8.36
C ALA A 273 -7.02 -3.16 9.49
N ALA A 274 -8.20 -2.59 9.17
CA ALA A 274 -9.06 -1.98 10.19
C ALA A 274 -9.52 -2.99 11.23
N ASP A 275 -10.00 -4.15 10.81
CA ASP A 275 -10.42 -5.21 11.73
C ASP A 275 -9.29 -5.67 12.65
N TRP A 276 -8.08 -5.78 12.10
CA TRP A 276 -6.92 -6.15 12.89
C TRP A 276 -6.59 -5.07 13.93
N LEU A 277 -6.53 -3.81 13.52
CA LEU A 277 -6.23 -2.67 14.39
C LEU A 277 -7.27 -2.49 15.48
N ASP A 278 -8.55 -2.63 15.16
CA ASP A 278 -9.64 -2.48 16.13
C ASP A 278 -9.57 -3.56 17.25
N ARG A 279 -9.13 -4.79 16.90
CA ARG A 279 -8.98 -5.87 17.87
C ARG A 279 -7.71 -5.80 18.70
N HIS A 280 -6.65 -5.14 18.20
CA HIS A 280 -5.32 -5.15 18.81
C HIS A 280 -4.82 -3.74 19.19
N ALA A 281 -5.73 -2.76 19.27
CA ALA A 281 -5.37 -1.34 19.56
C ALA A 281 -4.55 -1.21 20.87
N GLY A 282 -4.89 -1.98 21.91
CA GLY A 282 -4.17 -1.99 23.18
C GLY A 282 -2.74 -2.54 23.08
N GLU A 283 -2.50 -3.49 22.17
CA GLU A 283 -1.18 -4.14 22.02
C GLU A 283 -0.14 -3.21 21.36
N ILE A 284 -0.58 -2.19 20.64
CA ILE A 284 0.28 -1.23 19.94
C ILE A 284 0.36 0.13 20.65
N ALA A 285 -0.38 0.32 21.75
CA ALA A 285 -0.50 1.61 22.43
C ALA A 285 0.86 2.19 22.86
N ASP A 286 1.75 1.35 23.37
CA ASP A 286 3.07 1.75 23.88
C ASP A 286 4.18 1.70 22.81
N ARG A 287 3.87 1.25 21.60
CA ARG A 287 4.82 1.18 20.49
C ARG A 287 4.70 2.44 19.64
N VAL A 288 5.36 3.51 20.04
CA VAL A 288 5.24 4.83 19.39
C VAL A 288 6.51 5.20 18.64
N LEU A 289 6.41 5.36 17.32
CA LEU A 289 7.43 5.97 16.48
C LEU A 289 7.18 7.48 16.44
N ASP A 290 8.03 8.26 17.10
CA ASP A 290 7.93 9.71 17.09
C ASP A 290 8.68 10.29 15.88
N VAL A 291 7.95 10.88 14.95
CA VAL A 291 8.51 11.46 13.71
C VAL A 291 8.65 12.98 13.77
N ARG A 292 8.31 13.64 14.88
CA ARG A 292 8.30 15.10 14.98
C ARG A 292 9.67 15.74 14.75
N GLU A 293 10.71 15.12 15.28
CA GLU A 293 12.10 15.59 15.09
C GLU A 293 12.60 15.32 13.67
N VAL A 294 12.21 14.17 13.09
CA VAL A 294 12.56 13.81 11.71
C VAL A 294 11.94 14.80 10.73
N VAL A 295 10.68 15.17 10.93
CA VAL A 295 9.99 16.21 10.15
C VAL A 295 10.69 17.56 10.28
N ALA A 296 11.14 17.92 11.49
CA ALA A 296 11.85 19.17 11.72
C ALA A 296 13.19 19.24 10.98
N ALA A 297 13.93 18.12 10.95
CA ALA A 297 15.24 18.04 10.30
C ALA A 297 15.17 18.04 8.75
N HIS A 298 14.02 17.62 8.18
CA HIS A 298 13.80 17.49 6.74
C HIS A 298 12.74 18.44 6.22
N ALA A 299 12.35 19.48 6.98
CA ALA A 299 11.42 20.49 6.49
C ALA A 299 11.95 21.07 5.16
N PRO A 300 11.15 21.08 4.09
CA PRO A 300 11.59 21.68 2.83
C PRO A 300 11.97 23.13 3.08
N SER A 301 13.08 23.57 2.53
CA SER A 301 13.40 24.99 2.49
C SER A 301 12.19 25.74 1.93
N PRO A 302 11.84 26.92 2.45
CA PRO A 302 10.72 27.68 1.93
C PRO A 302 10.85 27.79 0.42
N PRO A 303 9.75 27.74 -0.35
CA PRO A 303 9.82 27.84 -1.81
C PRO A 303 10.60 29.10 -2.18
N LEU A 304 11.55 28.94 -3.10
CA LEU A 304 12.24 30.08 -3.69
C LEU A 304 11.18 31.09 -4.13
N ALA A 305 11.36 32.34 -3.76
CA ALA A 305 10.47 33.42 -4.19
C ALA A 305 10.23 33.30 -5.70
N PRO A 306 8.98 33.49 -6.17
CA PRO A 306 8.71 33.45 -7.60
C PRO A 306 9.63 34.43 -8.33
N PRO A 307 10.12 34.09 -9.51
CA PRO A 307 10.96 35.01 -10.29
C PRO A 307 10.23 36.34 -10.47
N PRO A 308 10.94 37.47 -10.48
CA PRO A 308 10.31 38.76 -10.71
C PRO A 308 9.55 38.75 -12.03
N PRO A 309 8.42 39.47 -12.13
CA PRO A 309 7.68 39.56 -13.36
C PRO A 309 8.60 40.17 -14.49
N PRO A 310 8.42 39.73 -15.74
CA PRO A 310 9.19 40.30 -16.85
C PRO A 310 8.95 41.81 -16.92
N PRO A 311 9.96 42.62 -17.34
CA PRO A 311 9.79 44.03 -17.49
C PRO A 311 8.66 44.30 -18.49
N SER A 312 7.79 45.26 -18.11
CA SER A 312 6.69 45.70 -18.96
C SER A 312 7.23 46.22 -20.30
N PRO A 313 6.52 45.99 -21.43
CA PRO A 313 6.97 46.40 -22.75
C PRO A 313 7.08 47.92 -22.93
#